data_ef77c1e9ae183d5eaa401e9614f865e8
#
_entry.id   ef77c1e9ae183d5eaa401e9614f865e8
#
_cell.length_a   1.000
_cell.length_b   1.000
_cell.length_c   1.000
_cell.angle_alpha   90.00
_cell.angle_beta   90.00
_cell.angle_gamma   90.00
#
_symmetry.space_group_name_H-M   'P 1'
#
loop_
_entity.id
_entity.type
_entity.pdbx_description
1 polymer ?
#
loop_
_entity_poly.entity_id
_entity_poly.type
_entity_poly.pdbx_seq_one_letter_code
_entity_poly.pdbx_strand_id
1 'polypeptide(L)'
;MKNKDTKAQHYCDSCIFIGFLNQEPDKFQQCKDIIEAAELDYIKLYTSAFTIAEVVKIKVNNCSEIEQEQIIKLLFSNPWINLVAFERETSEISRYLVRTYNLKPFDSLHLATAMRMRVDYFNTTDITMIKKLPETSSYPPNYPKEVIIQEPFVQGYQPQLF
;
A
#
# COMPACT_ATOMS: atom_id res chain seq x y z
N MET A 1 -23.11 -0.80 -14.67
CA MET A 1 -22.58 -2.17 -14.81
C MET A 1 -21.07 -2.08 -14.77
N LYS A 2 -20.40 -2.56 -13.69
CA LYS A 2 -18.95 -2.72 -13.70
C LYS A 2 -18.63 -3.80 -14.75
N ASN A 3 -17.80 -3.48 -15.74
CA ASN A 3 -17.25 -4.47 -16.65
C ASN A 3 -16.61 -5.58 -15.83
N LYS A 4 -16.97 -6.83 -16.10
CA LYS A 4 -16.53 -8.03 -15.37
C LYS A 4 -15.01 -8.32 -15.45
N ASP A 5 -14.24 -7.47 -16.17
CA ASP A 5 -12.82 -7.70 -16.48
C ASP A 5 -11.83 -6.71 -15.81
N THR A 6 -12.30 -5.79 -14.94
CA THR A 6 -11.38 -4.87 -14.28
C THR A 6 -11.01 -5.40 -12.89
N LYS A 7 -9.74 -5.83 -12.75
CA LYS A 7 -9.16 -6.27 -11.47
C LYS A 7 -9.24 -5.14 -10.45
N ALA A 8 -9.49 -5.50 -9.18
CA ALA A 8 -9.48 -4.55 -8.09
C ALA A 8 -8.11 -3.87 -7.96
N GLN A 9 -8.12 -2.56 -7.72
CA GLN A 9 -6.93 -1.75 -7.56
C GLN A 9 -6.66 -1.51 -6.09
N HIS A 10 -5.52 -2.01 -5.60
CA HIS A 10 -5.08 -1.91 -4.22
C HIS A 10 -3.85 -1.03 -4.11
N TYR A 11 -3.87 -0.05 -3.23
CA TYR A 11 -2.69 0.66 -2.79
C TYR A 11 -2.18 0.04 -1.49
N CYS A 12 -0.87 -0.20 -1.42
CA CYS A 12 -0.19 -0.67 -0.24
C CYS A 12 0.80 0.40 0.25
N ASP A 13 0.71 0.77 1.51
CA ASP A 13 1.71 1.63 2.14
C ASP A 13 3.00 0.86 2.48
N SER A 14 4.00 1.54 3.01
CA SER A 14 5.31 0.94 3.32
C SER A 14 5.23 -0.18 4.36
N CYS A 15 4.29 -0.11 5.29
CA CYS A 15 4.18 -1.11 6.36
C CYS A 15 3.80 -2.50 5.84
N ILE A 16 3.14 -2.61 4.69
CA ILE A 16 2.85 -3.89 4.04
C ILE A 16 4.13 -4.59 3.59
N PHE A 17 5.01 -3.85 2.90
CA PHE A 17 6.29 -4.38 2.42
C PHE A 17 7.25 -4.68 3.58
N ILE A 18 7.29 -3.82 4.60
CA ILE A 18 8.08 -4.02 5.80
C ILE A 18 7.61 -5.26 6.56
N GLY A 19 6.30 -5.41 6.77
CA GLY A 19 5.72 -6.57 7.43
C GLY A 19 6.01 -7.88 6.70
N PHE A 20 5.95 -7.87 5.38
CA PHE A 20 6.29 -9.00 4.53
C PHE A 20 7.79 -9.34 4.60
N LEU A 21 8.67 -8.36 4.35
CA LEU A 21 10.13 -8.57 4.31
C LEU A 21 10.69 -8.98 5.67
N ASN A 22 10.15 -8.42 6.76
CA ASN A 22 10.57 -8.72 8.13
C ASN A 22 9.89 -9.96 8.72
N GLN A 23 8.95 -10.57 7.99
CA GLN A 23 8.16 -11.69 8.47
C GLN A 23 7.55 -11.42 9.86
N GLU A 24 6.95 -10.23 10.03
CA GLU A 24 6.37 -9.82 11.31
C GLU A 24 5.24 -10.76 11.73
N PRO A 25 5.35 -11.50 12.86
CA PRO A 25 4.46 -12.64 13.17
C PRO A 25 2.98 -12.33 13.08
N ASP A 26 2.56 -11.15 13.56
CA ASP A 26 1.15 -10.77 13.62
C ASP A 26 0.58 -10.24 12.31
N LYS A 27 1.45 -9.93 11.32
CA LYS A 27 1.08 -9.23 10.09
C LYS A 27 1.53 -9.94 8.82
N PHE A 28 2.51 -10.82 8.94
CA PHE A 28 3.17 -11.46 7.81
C PHE A 28 2.19 -12.11 6.85
N GLN A 29 1.25 -12.90 7.36
CA GLN A 29 0.32 -13.64 6.50
C GLN A 29 -0.54 -12.70 5.66
N GLN A 30 -1.11 -11.66 6.26
CA GLN A 30 -1.93 -10.67 5.55
C GLN A 30 -1.11 -9.91 4.49
N CYS A 31 0.12 -9.51 4.85
CA CYS A 31 1.02 -8.83 3.91
C CYS A 31 1.44 -9.75 2.77
N LYS A 32 1.72 -11.01 3.06
CA LYS A 32 2.06 -12.02 2.07
C LYS A 32 0.89 -12.25 1.09
N ASP A 33 -0.31 -12.44 1.60
CA ASP A 33 -1.50 -12.72 0.78
C ASP A 33 -1.77 -11.62 -0.26
N ILE A 34 -1.67 -10.35 0.13
CA ILE A 34 -1.89 -9.24 -0.81
C ILE A 34 -0.76 -9.12 -1.84
N ILE A 35 0.49 -9.40 -1.46
CA ILE A 35 1.64 -9.41 -2.36
C ILE A 35 1.53 -10.57 -3.34
N GLU A 36 1.23 -11.78 -2.87
CA GLU A 36 1.02 -12.94 -3.75
C GLU A 36 -0.17 -12.76 -4.70
N ALA A 37 -1.27 -12.16 -4.24
CA ALA A 37 -2.41 -11.85 -5.10
C ALA A 37 -2.04 -10.91 -6.24
N ALA A 38 -1.12 -9.97 -6.00
CA ALA A 38 -0.60 -9.08 -7.03
C ALA A 38 0.36 -9.80 -7.99
N GLU A 39 1.27 -10.62 -7.46
CA GLU A 39 2.21 -11.43 -8.24
C GLU A 39 1.48 -12.41 -9.17
N LEU A 40 0.40 -13.02 -8.69
CA LEU A 40 -0.47 -13.90 -9.47
C LEU A 40 -1.46 -13.15 -10.38
N ASP A 41 -1.30 -11.83 -10.49
CA ASP A 41 -2.14 -10.97 -11.33
C ASP A 41 -3.65 -11.04 -10.98
N TYR A 42 -3.98 -11.36 -9.71
CA TYR A 42 -5.35 -11.38 -9.21
C TYR A 42 -5.88 -9.97 -8.95
N ILE A 43 -5.00 -9.07 -8.49
CA ILE A 43 -5.25 -7.65 -8.25
C ILE A 43 -4.21 -6.79 -8.98
N LYS A 44 -4.47 -5.47 -9.06
CA LYS A 44 -3.45 -4.47 -9.41
C LYS A 44 -2.95 -3.79 -8.15
N LEU A 45 -1.65 -3.93 -7.88
CA LEU A 45 -1.00 -3.34 -6.72
C LEU A 45 -0.29 -2.05 -7.09
N TYR A 46 -0.56 -0.99 -6.34
CA TYR A 46 0.08 0.32 -6.42
C TYR A 46 0.80 0.65 -5.13
N THR A 47 1.91 1.34 -5.23
CA THR A 47 2.57 1.99 -4.10
C THR A 47 3.34 3.21 -4.57
N SER A 48 3.70 4.11 -3.65
CA SER A 48 4.47 5.31 -3.99
C SER A 48 5.94 5.00 -4.21
N ALA A 49 6.59 5.73 -5.10
CA ALA A 49 8.04 5.67 -5.25
C ALA A 49 8.79 5.98 -3.94
N PHE A 50 8.22 6.80 -3.05
CA PHE A 50 8.85 7.07 -1.77
C PHE A 50 8.74 5.91 -0.75
N THR A 51 7.87 4.92 -0.98
CA THR A 51 7.86 3.65 -0.23
C THR A 51 9.24 2.99 -0.23
N ILE A 52 9.96 3.10 -1.33
CA ILE A 52 11.33 2.57 -1.45
C ILE A 52 12.26 3.25 -0.42
N ALA A 53 12.08 4.55 -0.17
CA ALA A 53 12.89 5.28 0.81
C ALA A 53 12.55 4.90 2.26
N GLU A 54 11.36 4.39 2.53
CA GLU A 54 10.93 3.95 3.86
C GLU A 54 11.35 2.51 4.16
N VAL A 55 11.49 1.66 3.14
CA VAL A 55 11.94 0.26 3.28
C VAL A 55 13.47 0.23 3.35
N VAL A 56 14.02 0.61 4.51
CA VAL A 56 15.46 0.84 4.69
C VAL A 56 16.20 -0.43 5.09
N LYS A 57 15.57 -1.32 5.88
CA LYS A 57 16.23 -2.48 6.48
C LYS A 57 15.31 -3.69 6.51
N ILE A 58 15.90 -4.85 6.34
CA ILE A 58 15.26 -6.14 6.57
C ILE A 58 15.81 -6.72 7.89
N LYS A 59 14.93 -6.99 8.85
CA LYS A 59 15.30 -7.56 10.17
C LYS A 59 15.43 -9.09 10.10
N VAL A 60 16.00 -9.62 9.04
CA VAL A 60 16.25 -11.06 8.90
C VAL A 60 17.66 -11.37 9.38
N ASN A 61 17.79 -12.34 10.27
CA ASN A 61 19.09 -12.77 10.78
C ASN A 61 19.99 -13.29 9.66
N ASN A 62 21.29 -12.96 9.74
CA ASN A 62 22.34 -13.41 8.82
C ASN A 62 22.27 -12.86 7.38
N CYS A 63 21.69 -11.69 7.19
CA CYS A 63 21.66 -11.00 5.91
C CYS A 63 22.54 -9.75 5.98
N SER A 64 23.55 -9.66 5.14
CA SER A 64 24.40 -8.47 5.03
C SER A 64 23.64 -7.27 4.46
N GLU A 65 24.13 -6.05 4.67
CA GLU A 65 23.51 -4.84 4.10
C GLU A 65 23.42 -4.91 2.57
N ILE A 66 24.41 -5.50 1.92
CA ILE A 66 24.43 -5.67 0.45
C ILE A 66 23.32 -6.63 0.01
N GLU A 67 23.15 -7.74 0.71
CA GLU A 67 22.07 -8.70 0.41
C GLU A 67 20.69 -8.11 0.67
N GLN A 68 20.53 -7.36 1.77
CA GLN A 68 19.28 -6.64 2.06
C GLN A 68 18.91 -5.67 0.94
N GLU A 69 19.87 -4.87 0.48
CA GLU A 69 19.67 -3.92 -0.61
C GLU A 69 19.29 -4.64 -1.92
N GLN A 70 19.90 -5.79 -2.22
CA GLN A 70 19.55 -6.60 -3.39
C GLN A 70 18.12 -7.14 -3.30
N ILE A 71 17.70 -7.64 -2.14
CA ILE A 71 16.33 -8.15 -1.92
C ILE A 71 15.31 -7.02 -2.12
N ILE A 72 15.55 -5.85 -1.53
CA ILE A 72 14.67 -4.68 -1.66
C ILE A 72 14.56 -4.24 -3.13
N LYS A 73 15.68 -4.13 -3.82
CA LYS A 73 15.71 -3.77 -5.25
C LYS A 73 14.96 -4.78 -6.12
N LEU A 74 15.16 -6.07 -5.88
CA LEU A 74 14.46 -7.13 -6.61
C LEU A 74 12.96 -7.04 -6.38
N LEU A 75 12.51 -6.82 -5.16
CA LEU A 75 11.08 -6.68 -4.86
C LEU A 75 10.46 -5.53 -5.65
N PHE A 76 11.02 -4.32 -5.54
CA PHE A 76 10.46 -3.14 -6.21
C PHE A 76 10.71 -3.06 -7.72
N SER A 77 11.53 -3.94 -8.28
CA SER A 77 11.71 -4.06 -9.73
C SER A 77 10.68 -4.97 -10.41
N ASN A 78 9.83 -5.63 -9.63
CA ASN A 78 8.80 -6.51 -10.19
C ASN A 78 7.76 -5.71 -10.99
N PRO A 79 7.39 -6.17 -12.21
CA PRO A 79 6.48 -5.45 -13.09
C PRO A 79 5.03 -5.41 -12.58
N TRP A 80 4.67 -6.28 -11.64
CA TRP A 80 3.35 -6.28 -11.00
C TRP A 80 3.21 -5.26 -9.87
N ILE A 81 4.30 -4.59 -9.44
CA ILE A 81 4.27 -3.44 -8.54
C ILE A 81 4.23 -2.16 -9.38
N ASN A 82 3.09 -1.46 -9.36
CA ASN A 82 2.97 -0.17 -10.02
C ASN A 82 3.48 0.95 -9.10
N LEU A 83 4.71 1.39 -9.34
CA LEU A 83 5.32 2.51 -8.61
C LEU A 83 4.77 3.85 -9.11
N VAL A 84 4.15 4.60 -8.21
CA VAL A 84 3.55 5.90 -8.52
C VAL A 84 4.54 7.01 -8.18
N ALA A 85 4.86 7.85 -9.16
CA ALA A 85 5.73 9.00 -8.97
C ALA A 85 5.10 10.03 -8.01
N PHE A 86 5.96 10.70 -7.23
CA PHE A 86 5.55 11.77 -6.35
C PHE A 86 5.32 13.06 -7.16
N GLU A 87 4.16 13.68 -6.98
CA GLU A 87 3.76 14.88 -7.71
C GLU A 87 3.21 15.96 -6.77
N ARG A 88 3.16 17.20 -7.26
CA ARG A 88 2.63 18.35 -6.54
C ARG A 88 1.22 18.11 -6.00
N GLU A 89 0.34 17.54 -6.83
CA GLU A 89 -1.04 17.23 -6.44
C GLU A 89 -1.10 16.31 -5.20
N THR A 90 -0.22 15.31 -5.11
CA THR A 90 -0.10 14.44 -3.93
C THR A 90 0.18 15.26 -2.66
N SER A 91 1.08 16.26 -2.75
CA SER A 91 1.39 17.15 -1.61
C SER A 91 0.20 18.01 -1.19
N GLU A 92 -0.58 18.49 -2.15
CA GLU A 92 -1.76 19.31 -1.89
C GLU A 92 -2.86 18.51 -1.19
N ILE A 93 -3.13 17.29 -1.65
CA ILE A 93 -4.06 16.35 -1.02
C ILE A 93 -3.56 15.96 0.39
N SER A 94 -2.28 15.62 0.51
CA SER A 94 -1.66 15.26 1.80
C SER A 94 -1.83 16.37 2.83
N ARG A 95 -1.57 17.62 2.46
CA ARG A 95 -1.76 18.77 3.35
C ARG A 95 -3.20 18.89 3.85
N TYR A 96 -4.18 18.63 2.99
CA TYR A 96 -5.59 18.58 3.38
C TYR A 96 -5.86 17.47 4.40
N LEU A 97 -5.34 16.26 4.16
CA LEU A 97 -5.52 15.09 5.04
C LEU A 97 -4.88 15.29 6.42
N VAL A 98 -3.67 15.90 6.48
CA VAL A 98 -3.02 16.25 7.74
C VAL A 98 -3.88 17.22 8.56
N ARG A 99 -4.40 18.27 7.93
CA ARG A 99 -5.24 19.27 8.60
C ARG A 99 -6.57 18.71 9.07
N THR A 100 -7.19 17.85 8.27
CA THR A 100 -8.55 17.37 8.55
C THR A 100 -8.55 16.21 9.54
N TYR A 101 -7.59 15.28 9.41
CA TYR A 101 -7.57 14.02 10.20
C TYR A 101 -6.40 13.90 11.15
N ASN A 102 -5.54 14.92 11.23
CA ASN A 102 -4.33 14.89 12.04
C ASN A 102 -3.46 13.64 11.76
N LEU A 103 -3.30 13.31 10.49
CA LEU A 103 -2.41 12.24 10.06
C LEU A 103 -0.95 12.68 10.15
N LYS A 104 -0.05 11.72 10.31
CA LYS A 104 1.38 11.98 10.11
C LYS A 104 1.63 12.32 8.63
N PRO A 105 2.59 13.20 8.33
CA PRO A 105 2.86 13.61 6.95
C PRO A 105 3.09 12.45 5.98
N PHE A 106 3.90 11.45 6.35
CA PHE A 106 4.17 10.30 5.47
C PHE A 106 2.95 9.42 5.25
N ASP A 107 2.16 9.14 6.31
CA ASP A 107 0.92 8.38 6.19
C ASP A 107 -0.08 9.09 5.27
N SER A 108 -0.15 10.42 5.38
CA SER A 108 -1.00 11.24 4.53
C SER A 108 -0.54 11.27 3.06
N LEU A 109 0.76 11.17 2.80
CA LEU A 109 1.31 11.09 1.43
C LEU A 109 0.93 9.77 0.76
N HIS A 110 0.94 8.66 1.49
CA HIS A 110 0.47 7.37 0.99
C HIS A 110 -1.01 7.43 0.61
N LEU A 111 -1.86 7.89 1.53
CA LEU A 111 -3.29 8.00 1.27
C LEU A 111 -3.60 8.98 0.13
N ALA A 112 -2.90 10.11 0.07
CA ALA A 112 -3.02 11.08 -1.01
C ALA A 112 -2.65 10.48 -2.38
N THR A 113 -1.60 9.65 -2.42
CA THR A 113 -1.21 8.94 -3.64
C THR A 113 -2.30 7.96 -4.08
N ALA A 114 -2.85 7.19 -3.14
CA ALA A 114 -3.94 6.26 -3.39
C ALA A 114 -5.18 6.97 -3.95
N MET A 115 -5.55 8.11 -3.37
CA MET A 115 -6.69 8.93 -3.83
C MET A 115 -6.45 9.48 -5.24
N ARG A 116 -5.26 10.04 -5.50
CA ARG A 116 -4.89 10.54 -6.83
C ARG A 116 -4.97 9.45 -7.89
N MET A 117 -4.54 8.24 -7.56
CA MET A 117 -4.61 7.07 -8.45
C MET A 117 -6.01 6.46 -8.56
N ARG A 118 -6.96 6.92 -7.74
CA ARG A 118 -8.35 6.45 -7.73
C ARG A 118 -8.46 4.93 -7.55
N VAL A 119 -7.63 4.38 -6.68
CA VAL A 119 -7.67 2.95 -6.33
C VAL A 119 -8.99 2.59 -5.62
N ASP A 120 -9.31 1.29 -5.56
CA ASP A 120 -10.48 0.81 -4.84
C ASP A 120 -10.20 0.70 -3.33
N TYR A 121 -8.98 0.26 -2.97
CA TYR A 121 -8.59 -0.04 -1.59
C TYR A 121 -7.25 0.59 -1.22
N PHE A 122 -7.20 1.17 -0.03
CA PHE A 122 -5.96 1.58 0.63
C PHE A 122 -5.69 0.60 1.77
N ASN A 123 -4.57 -0.11 1.70
CA ASN A 123 -4.20 -1.14 2.66
C ASN A 123 -3.04 -0.66 3.53
N THR A 124 -3.23 -0.76 4.84
CA THR A 124 -2.23 -0.45 5.87
C THR A 124 -2.36 -1.37 7.07
N THR A 125 -1.26 -1.66 7.74
CA THR A 125 -1.27 -2.36 9.03
C THR A 125 -1.31 -1.39 10.22
N ASP A 126 -1.33 -0.08 9.97
CA ASP A 126 -1.41 0.95 11.03
C ASP A 126 -2.86 1.17 11.49
N ILE A 127 -3.27 0.41 12.49
CA ILE A 127 -4.60 0.50 13.11
C ILE A 127 -4.86 1.92 13.68
N THR A 128 -3.81 2.62 14.13
CA THR A 128 -3.96 3.99 14.64
C THR A 128 -4.35 4.95 13.52
N MET A 129 -3.78 4.77 12.33
CA MET A 129 -4.18 5.52 11.14
C MET A 129 -5.62 5.19 10.72
N ILE A 130 -5.96 3.91 10.65
CA ILE A 130 -7.32 3.46 10.26
C ILE A 130 -8.38 4.08 11.18
N LYS A 131 -8.15 4.10 12.50
CA LYS A 131 -9.09 4.67 13.48
C LYS A 131 -9.32 6.18 13.33
N LYS A 132 -8.41 6.92 12.71
CA LYS A 132 -8.55 8.36 12.47
C LYS A 132 -9.38 8.69 11.23
N LEU A 133 -9.62 7.71 10.38
CA LEU A 133 -10.22 7.88 9.07
C LEU A 133 -11.62 7.25 9.05
N PRO A 134 -12.56 7.77 8.25
CA PRO A 134 -13.79 7.06 7.96
C PRO A 134 -13.49 5.81 7.13
N GLU A 135 -14.38 4.80 7.17
CA GLU A 135 -14.21 3.55 6.42
C GLU A 135 -14.07 3.77 4.92
N THR A 136 -14.81 4.75 4.40
CA THR A 136 -14.70 5.20 3.02
C THR A 136 -14.39 6.68 2.98
N SER A 137 -13.57 7.09 2.04
CA SER A 137 -13.09 8.45 1.96
C SER A 137 -13.08 8.95 0.52
N SER A 138 -13.86 9.99 0.27
CA SER A 138 -13.82 10.78 -0.97
C SER A 138 -13.22 12.16 -0.65
N TYR A 139 -11.90 12.26 -0.63
CA TYR A 139 -11.19 13.48 -0.29
C TYR A 139 -10.20 13.88 -1.37
N PRO A 140 -9.95 15.15 -1.45
CA PRO A 140 -10.79 16.32 -1.11
C PRO A 140 -12.12 16.27 -1.85
N PRO A 141 -13.10 17.17 -1.57
CA PRO A 141 -14.47 17.11 -2.11
C PRO A 141 -14.59 16.94 -3.63
N ASN A 142 -13.51 17.21 -4.37
CA ASN A 142 -13.47 17.12 -5.83
C ASN A 142 -12.99 15.75 -6.36
N TYR A 143 -12.66 14.80 -5.48
CA TYR A 143 -12.25 13.46 -5.90
C TYR A 143 -13.46 12.54 -5.96
N PRO A 144 -13.85 12.10 -7.18
CA PRO A 144 -15.15 11.45 -7.39
C PRO A 144 -15.22 10.01 -6.93
N LYS A 145 -14.10 9.41 -6.51
CA LYS A 145 -14.04 8.00 -6.13
C LYS A 145 -13.70 7.85 -4.66
N GLU A 146 -14.55 7.12 -3.94
CA GLU A 146 -14.26 6.67 -2.59
C GLU A 146 -13.18 5.59 -2.59
N VAL A 147 -12.27 5.68 -1.63
CA VAL A 147 -11.23 4.68 -1.36
C VAL A 147 -11.59 3.99 -0.05
N ILE A 148 -11.69 2.66 -0.08
CA ILE A 148 -11.92 1.85 1.13
C ILE A 148 -10.59 1.73 1.86
N ILE A 149 -10.57 2.13 3.14
CA ILE A 149 -9.37 2.09 4.00
C ILE A 149 -9.48 0.88 4.90
N GLN A 150 -8.50 -0.02 4.82
CA GLN A 150 -8.57 -1.33 5.47
C GLN A 150 -7.20 -1.89 5.84
N GLU A 151 -7.21 -2.88 6.72
CA GLU A 151 -6.08 -3.79 6.87
C GLU A 151 -5.88 -4.62 5.58
N PRO A 152 -4.68 -5.18 5.33
CA PRO A 152 -4.43 -5.93 4.10
C PRO A 152 -5.44 -7.06 3.91
N PHE A 153 -6.23 -6.97 2.87
CA PHE A 153 -7.24 -7.96 2.54
C PHE A 153 -7.58 -7.94 1.05
N VAL A 154 -7.72 -9.11 0.45
CA VAL A 154 -8.14 -9.27 -0.94
C VAL A 154 -9.38 -10.15 -0.99
N GLN A 155 -10.49 -9.56 -1.38
CA GLN A 155 -11.78 -10.26 -1.44
C GLN A 155 -11.73 -11.43 -2.45
N GLY A 156 -12.08 -12.62 -1.97
CA GLY A 156 -12.14 -13.83 -2.78
C GLY A 156 -10.80 -14.50 -3.08
N TYR A 157 -9.68 -13.90 -2.67
CA TYR A 157 -8.37 -14.53 -2.78
C TYR A 157 -8.21 -15.59 -1.69
N GLN A 158 -7.79 -16.77 -2.09
CA GLN A 158 -7.41 -17.85 -1.18
C GLN A 158 -5.95 -18.20 -1.46
N PRO A 159 -5.05 -18.06 -0.47
CA PRO A 159 -3.66 -18.47 -0.63
C PRO A 159 -3.57 -19.93 -1.06
N GLN A 160 -2.69 -20.22 -1.98
CA GLN A 160 -2.41 -21.61 -2.33
C GLN A 160 -1.66 -22.25 -1.15
N LEU A 161 -2.32 -23.19 -0.51
CA LEU A 161 -1.71 -24.05 0.50
C LEU A 161 -0.79 -25.06 -0.25
N PHE A 162 0.52 -24.82 -0.17
CA PHE A 162 1.52 -25.79 -0.56
C PHE A 162 2.08 -26.51 0.68
#